data_8a2cf8bc760b89d1ac22aca290f964fd
#
_entry.id   8a2cf8bc760b89d1ac22aca290f964fd
#
_cell.length_a   1.000
_cell.length_b   1.000
_cell.length_c   1.000
_cell.angle_alpha   90.00
_cell.angle_beta   90.00
_cell.angle_gamma   90.00
#
_symmetry.space_group_name_H-M   'P 1'
#
loop_
_entity.id
_entity.type
_entity.pdbx_description
1 polymer ?
#
loop_
_entity_poly.entity_id
_entity_poly.type
_entity_poly.pdbx_seq_one_letter_code
_entity_poly.pdbx_strand_id
1 'polypeptide(L)'
;MPERRRFERATVLWSGHLVHGDQALACLIVNISAGGAMVRTDDATICPASVTLRSARIGDLAAEVTWRKNNEMGLKFLDDDQTVAALIGKALR
;
A
#
# COMPACT_ATOMS: atom_id res chain seq x y z
N MET A 1 -11.74 -4.24 25.96
CA MET A 1 -11.63 -4.81 24.84
C MET A 1 -10.31 -4.82 24.32
N PRO A 2 -9.89 -5.84 24.05
CA PRO A 2 -8.58 -5.82 23.52
C PRO A 2 -8.58 -5.06 22.26
N GLU A 3 -7.48 -4.46 22.08
CA GLU A 3 -7.26 -3.78 20.92
C GLU A 3 -7.19 -4.75 19.83
N ARG A 4 -8.17 -4.82 19.04
CA ARG A 4 -8.17 -5.73 18.00
C ARG A 4 -7.33 -5.33 16.90
N ARG A 5 -7.10 -4.05 16.80
CA ARG A 5 -6.43 -3.58 15.67
C ARG A 5 -5.33 -2.70 16.11
N ARG A 6 -4.13 -3.12 15.90
CA ARG A 6 -3.00 -2.32 16.27
C ARG A 6 -2.79 -1.18 15.32
N PHE A 7 -3.34 -1.29 14.11
CA PHE A 7 -3.12 -0.31 13.09
C PHE A 7 -4.45 0.16 12.58
N GLU A 8 -4.70 1.43 12.66
CA GLU A 8 -5.92 1.98 12.14
C GLU A 8 -5.79 2.21 10.66
N ARG A 9 -6.85 1.95 9.93
CA ARG A 9 -6.86 2.20 8.51
C ARG A 9 -7.37 3.58 8.23
N ALA A 10 -6.68 4.28 7.34
CA ALA A 10 -7.12 5.58 6.86
C ALA A 10 -7.65 5.41 5.45
N THR A 11 -8.84 5.93 5.18
CA THR A 11 -9.38 5.98 3.84
C THR A 11 -8.77 7.19 3.16
N VAL A 12 -8.14 6.96 2.02
CA VAL A 12 -7.43 8.02 1.31
C VAL A 12 -7.69 7.87 -0.17
N LEU A 13 -7.22 8.83 -0.95
CA LEU A 13 -7.21 8.70 -2.41
C LEU A 13 -5.88 9.30 -2.86
N TRP A 14 -4.86 8.50 -2.81
CA TRP A 14 -3.51 8.94 -3.14
C TRP A 14 -3.03 8.22 -4.38
N SER A 15 -2.48 8.97 -5.32
CA SER A 15 -1.85 8.39 -6.50
C SER A 15 -0.54 7.72 -6.12
N GLY A 16 -0.25 6.63 -6.78
CA GLY A 16 1.01 5.94 -6.55
C GLY A 16 1.33 5.03 -7.71
N HIS A 17 2.40 4.27 -7.55
CA HIS A 17 2.83 3.29 -8.54
C HIS A 17 3.24 2.02 -7.82
N LEU A 18 2.98 0.91 -8.49
CA LEU A 18 3.49 -0.39 -8.05
C LEU A 18 4.69 -0.68 -8.91
N VAL A 19 5.85 -0.74 -8.30
CA VAL A 19 7.12 -0.81 -9.03
C VAL A 19 7.73 -2.18 -8.87
N HIS A 20 8.19 -2.77 -9.96
CA HIS A 20 8.88 -4.06 -9.93
C HIS A 20 9.90 -4.01 -11.07
N GLY A 21 11.18 -4.03 -10.71
CA GLY A 21 12.25 -3.91 -11.70
C GLY A 21 12.11 -2.62 -12.47
N ASP A 22 12.01 -2.74 -13.79
CA ASP A 22 11.90 -1.57 -14.66
C ASP A 22 10.47 -1.16 -14.89
N GLN A 23 9.51 -1.86 -14.32
CA GLN A 23 8.11 -1.61 -14.61
C GLN A 23 7.47 -0.85 -13.47
N ALA A 24 6.57 0.07 -13.83
CA ALA A 24 5.79 0.82 -12.85
C ALA A 24 4.36 0.85 -13.34
N LEU A 25 3.44 0.38 -12.50
CA LEU A 25 2.03 0.34 -12.82
C LEU A 25 1.32 1.37 -11.97
N ALA A 26 0.66 2.33 -12.61
CA ALA A 26 -0.05 3.37 -11.89
C ALA A 26 -1.16 2.77 -11.05
N CYS A 27 -1.34 3.29 -9.86
CA CYS A 27 -2.38 2.80 -8.96
C CYS A 27 -2.94 3.95 -8.15
N LEU A 28 -4.08 3.67 -7.51
CA LEU A 28 -4.70 4.60 -6.58
C LEU A 28 -4.77 3.90 -5.23
N ILE A 29 -4.17 4.51 -4.22
CA ILE A 29 -4.22 3.96 -2.87
C ILE A 29 -5.54 4.42 -2.27
N VAL A 30 -6.39 3.46 -1.89
CA VAL A 30 -7.73 3.80 -1.39
C VAL A 30 -7.85 3.63 0.12
N ASN A 31 -7.01 2.82 0.73
CA ASN A 31 -6.87 2.88 2.18
C ASN A 31 -5.48 2.40 2.54
N ILE A 32 -5.01 2.78 3.72
CA ILE A 32 -3.66 2.48 4.14
C ILE A 32 -3.60 2.38 5.65
N SER A 33 -2.76 1.50 6.14
CA SER A 33 -2.45 1.37 7.55
C SER A 33 -0.99 1.02 7.69
N ALA A 34 -0.50 0.94 8.91
CA ALA A 34 0.90 0.58 9.13
C ALA A 34 1.22 -0.82 8.61
N GLY A 35 0.24 -1.70 8.55
CA GLY A 35 0.47 -3.07 8.09
C GLY A 35 0.33 -3.26 6.60
N GLY A 36 -0.38 -2.39 5.89
CA GLY A 36 -0.59 -2.58 4.47
C GLY A 36 -1.52 -1.57 3.86
N ALA A 37 -1.91 -1.82 2.63
CA ALA A 37 -2.76 -0.90 1.88
C ALA A 37 -3.66 -1.67 0.93
N MET A 38 -4.75 -1.03 0.52
CA MET A 38 -5.56 -1.51 -0.59
C MET A 38 -5.41 -0.52 -1.71
N VAL A 39 -5.15 -1.02 -2.90
CA VAL A 39 -4.93 -0.17 -4.07
C VAL A 39 -5.82 -0.62 -5.22
N ARG A 40 -6.11 0.31 -6.11
CA ARG A 40 -6.80 0.03 -7.36
C ARG A 40 -5.85 0.30 -8.51
N THR A 41 -5.94 -0.53 -9.52
CA THR A 41 -5.12 -0.38 -10.70
C THR A 41 -5.89 -0.94 -11.90
N ASP A 42 -5.46 -0.64 -13.11
CA ASP A 42 -6.20 -1.07 -14.29
C ASP A 42 -6.28 -2.58 -14.42
N ASP A 43 -5.21 -3.28 -14.08
CA ASP A 43 -5.22 -4.73 -14.20
C ASP A 43 -4.33 -5.34 -13.14
N ALA A 44 -4.93 -5.72 -12.03
CA ALA A 44 -4.19 -6.29 -10.92
C ALA A 44 -3.60 -7.65 -11.24
N THR A 45 -4.09 -8.31 -12.27
CA THR A 45 -3.63 -9.67 -12.56
C THR A 45 -2.22 -9.70 -13.14
N ILE A 46 -1.74 -8.58 -13.65
CA ILE A 46 -0.41 -8.54 -14.23
C ILE A 46 0.66 -8.16 -13.22
N CYS A 47 0.28 -7.89 -11.98
CA CYS A 47 1.24 -7.52 -10.96
C CYS A 47 1.95 -8.73 -10.41
N PRO A 48 3.27 -8.64 -10.17
CA PRO A 48 3.99 -9.73 -9.51
C PRO A 48 3.61 -9.79 -8.03
N ALA A 49 4.04 -10.86 -7.38
CA ALA A 49 3.70 -11.07 -5.97
C ALA A 49 4.39 -10.08 -5.04
N SER A 50 5.54 -9.55 -5.45
CA SER A 50 6.29 -8.59 -4.64
C SER A 50 6.46 -7.32 -5.43
N VAL A 51 6.19 -6.18 -4.81
CA VAL A 51 6.27 -4.88 -5.46
C VAL A 51 6.79 -3.86 -4.47
N THR A 52 7.17 -2.69 -4.98
CA THR A 52 7.40 -1.52 -4.15
C THR A 52 6.26 -0.57 -4.41
N LEU A 53 5.58 -0.16 -3.35
CA LEU A 53 4.53 0.85 -3.47
C LEU A 53 5.21 2.21 -3.35
N ARG A 54 5.08 3.01 -4.39
CA ARG A 54 5.70 4.33 -4.46
C ARG A 54 4.65 5.40 -4.51
N SER A 55 4.75 6.37 -3.64
CA SER A 55 3.83 7.49 -3.62
C SER A 55 4.56 8.71 -3.11
N ALA A 56 4.24 9.87 -3.67
CA ALA A 56 4.83 11.13 -3.22
C ALA A 56 4.54 11.38 -1.75
N ARG A 57 3.48 10.80 -1.22
CA ARG A 57 3.10 11.04 0.17
C ARG A 57 3.92 10.25 1.17
N ILE A 58 4.30 9.03 0.80
CA ILE A 58 4.93 8.13 1.77
C ILE A 58 6.26 7.58 1.29
N GLY A 59 6.68 7.88 0.07
CA GLY A 59 7.93 7.34 -0.46
C GLY A 59 7.75 5.92 -0.96
N ASP A 60 8.78 5.12 -0.84
CA ASP A 60 8.81 3.76 -1.35
C ASP A 60 8.68 2.76 -0.21
N LEU A 61 7.74 1.84 -0.31
CA LEU A 61 7.54 0.80 0.70
C LEU A 61 7.49 -0.55 0.02
N ALA A 62 8.34 -1.46 0.47
CA ALA A 62 8.31 -2.83 -0.04
C ALA A 62 7.04 -3.53 0.43
N ALA A 63 6.42 -4.28 -0.43
CA ALA A 63 5.15 -4.92 -0.11
C ALA A 63 4.98 -6.23 -0.85
N GLU A 64 4.17 -7.10 -0.26
CA GLU A 64 3.73 -8.34 -0.89
C GLU A 64 2.27 -8.23 -1.21
N VAL A 65 1.88 -8.78 -2.36
CA VAL A 65 0.48 -8.80 -2.75
C VAL A 65 -0.17 -9.99 -2.05
N THR A 66 -1.15 -9.72 -1.19
CA THR A 66 -1.81 -10.75 -0.42
C THR A 66 -3.09 -11.24 -1.06
N TRP A 67 -3.75 -10.41 -1.88
CA TRP A 67 -4.91 -10.85 -2.64
C TRP A 67 -5.09 -9.93 -3.85
N ARG A 68 -5.76 -10.47 -4.83
CA ARG A 68 -6.10 -9.73 -6.04
C ARG A 68 -7.54 -10.01 -6.39
N LYS A 69 -8.22 -9.01 -6.92
CA LYS A 69 -9.57 -9.19 -7.37
C LYS A 69 -9.87 -8.11 -8.38
N ASN A 70 -10.00 -8.50 -9.64
CA ASN A 70 -10.29 -7.55 -10.70
C ASN A 70 -9.27 -6.43 -10.73
N ASN A 71 -9.69 -5.24 -10.35
CA ASN A 71 -8.85 -4.06 -10.39
C ASN A 71 -8.31 -3.64 -9.04
N GLU A 72 -8.46 -4.49 -8.03
CA GLU A 72 -8.05 -4.17 -6.67
C GLU A 72 -7.07 -5.20 -6.16
N MET A 73 -6.21 -4.79 -5.25
CA MET A 73 -5.35 -5.73 -4.57
C MET A 73 -5.01 -5.24 -3.18
N GLY A 74 -4.72 -6.19 -2.32
CA GLY A 74 -4.26 -5.91 -0.98
C GLY A 74 -2.76 -6.09 -0.90
N LEU A 75 -2.11 -5.18 -0.21
CA LEU A 75 -0.66 -5.19 -0.04
C LEU A 75 -0.34 -5.30 1.44
N LYS A 76 0.66 -6.12 1.76
CA LYS A 76 1.19 -6.20 3.10
C LYS A 76 2.58 -5.58 3.07
N PHE A 77 2.81 -4.57 3.89
CA PHE A 77 4.11 -3.91 3.93
C PHE A 77 5.13 -4.80 4.64
N LEU A 78 6.34 -4.79 4.13
CA LEU A 78 7.43 -5.56 4.71
C LEU A 78 8.30 -4.72 5.64
N ASP A 79 8.16 -3.41 5.59
CA ASP A 79 8.91 -2.52 6.45
C ASP A 79 8.34 -2.57 7.86
N ASP A 80 9.15 -2.11 8.81
CA ASP A 80 8.75 -2.05 10.20
C ASP A 80 7.49 -1.22 10.35
N ASP A 81 6.52 -1.73 11.09
CA ASP A 81 5.22 -1.07 11.19
C ASP A 81 5.30 0.29 11.88
N GLN A 82 6.24 0.50 12.78
CA GLN A 82 6.39 1.81 13.40
C GLN A 82 6.91 2.83 12.40
N THR A 83 7.82 2.41 11.53
CA THR A 83 8.32 3.27 10.48
C THR A 83 7.19 3.66 9.53
N VAL A 84 6.39 2.68 9.12
CA VAL A 84 5.28 2.96 8.22
C VAL A 84 4.25 3.85 8.88
N ALA A 85 3.95 3.60 10.15
CA ALA A 85 2.98 4.43 10.87
C ALA A 85 3.43 5.88 10.93
N ALA A 86 4.73 6.12 11.12
CA ALA A 86 5.25 7.48 11.15
C ALA A 86 5.10 8.16 9.79
N LEU A 87 5.35 7.44 8.72
CA LEU A 87 5.19 7.99 7.37
C LEU A 87 3.74 8.34 7.09
N ILE A 88 2.82 7.46 7.48
CA ILE A 88 1.40 7.70 7.27
C ILE A 88 0.96 8.90 8.10
N GLY A 89 1.42 8.99 9.33
CA GLY A 89 1.05 10.11 10.19
C GLY A 89 1.46 11.43 9.61
N LYS A 90 2.64 11.50 9.03
CA LYS A 90 3.08 12.72 8.36
C LYS A 90 2.24 13.01 7.13
N ALA A 91 1.92 11.99 6.36
CA ALA A 91 1.18 12.19 5.12
C ALA A 91 -0.25 12.64 5.36
N LEU A 92 -0.81 12.30 6.52
CA LEU A 92 -2.19 12.64 6.83
C LEU A 92 -2.34 14.03 7.47
N ARG A 93 -1.26 14.69 7.80
CA ARG A 93 -1.33 16.02 8.42
C ARG A 93 -1.65 17.13 7.46
#